data_3cf7327b4b4a921af73ecc1c4b8a7bdf
#
_entry.id   3cf7327b4b4a921af73ecc1c4b8a7bdf
#
_cell.length_a   1.000
_cell.length_b   1.000
_cell.length_c   1.000
_cell.angle_alpha   90.00
_cell.angle_beta   90.00
_cell.angle_gamma   90.00
#
_symmetry.space_group_name_H-M   'P 1'
#
loop_
_entity.id
_entity.type
_entity.pdbx_description
1 polymer ?
#
loop_
_entity_poly.entity_id
_entity_poly.type
_entity_poly.pdbx_seq_one_letter_code
_entity_poly.pdbx_strand_id
1 'polypeptide(L)'
;MSENIAFIGVGNMGNPMACNLKNAGEKGKVFAVSNEMVDKAVEDNLDVEKDFGKLINSETSVVITMLPEGKHSKEVYLKENGVLDKVSKNCLLIDCSTIDIDTSKEIGKKANEKGIKMIDAPVSGGVMGAQKATLNIMVGGSNDAFNQALPILKLMGKNIYHAGEIGSGNGAKICNNMSLGITMIAASESLMLARRLNIDIKKVHEIMKNASGNSWPISVYPPLPGLIEGTPSNNKYKPGFSAGMMNKDLKLANECAKNANASTPLGKMALEIYSKFCEDGNSSKDFSAISKVIGGDAWDYPIE
;
A
#
# COMPACT_ATOMS: atom_id res chain seq x y z
N MET A 1 17.98 19.98 -10.26
CA MET A 1 17.11 21.10 -9.83
C MET A 1 16.03 20.45 -8.97
N SER A 2 15.60 21.12 -7.88
CA SER A 2 14.51 20.60 -7.05
C SER A 2 13.18 20.68 -7.78
N GLU A 3 12.35 19.65 -7.67
CA GLU A 3 11.01 19.62 -8.24
C GLU A 3 10.03 20.43 -7.38
N ASN A 4 8.95 20.92 -8.00
CA ASN A 4 7.83 21.54 -7.29
C ASN A 4 6.65 20.56 -7.30
N ILE A 5 6.41 19.92 -6.17
CA ILE A 5 5.53 18.75 -6.02
C ILE A 5 4.20 19.14 -5.39
N ALA A 6 3.10 18.81 -6.04
CA ALA A 6 1.78 18.77 -5.41
C ALA A 6 1.49 17.34 -4.92
N PHE A 7 1.42 17.15 -3.60
CA PHE A 7 1.15 15.83 -3.02
C PHE A 7 -0.28 15.76 -2.47
N ILE A 8 -1.09 14.84 -2.98
CA ILE A 8 -2.51 14.70 -2.65
C ILE A 8 -2.74 13.41 -1.88
N GLY A 9 -3.22 13.55 -0.63
CA GLY A 9 -3.51 12.40 0.22
C GLY A 9 -2.38 12.11 1.22
N VAL A 10 -2.27 12.93 2.26
CA VAL A 10 -1.27 12.80 3.34
C VAL A 10 -1.82 12.05 4.56
N GLY A 11 -2.41 10.87 4.32
CA GLY A 11 -2.76 9.92 5.37
C GLY A 11 -1.55 9.17 5.93
N ASN A 12 -1.80 8.01 6.57
CA ASN A 12 -0.75 7.21 7.24
C ASN A 12 0.46 6.87 6.35
N MET A 13 0.25 6.70 5.06
CA MET A 13 1.32 6.41 4.09
C MET A 13 1.84 7.68 3.41
N GLY A 14 0.93 8.54 2.92
CA GLY A 14 1.32 9.72 2.14
C GLY A 14 2.06 10.78 2.96
N ASN A 15 1.71 10.95 4.24
CA ASN A 15 2.37 11.93 5.09
C ASN A 15 3.88 11.66 5.24
N PRO A 16 4.33 10.46 5.67
CA PRO A 16 5.77 10.18 5.74
C PRO A 16 6.46 10.18 4.36
N MET A 17 5.75 9.82 3.27
CA MET A 17 6.31 9.94 1.92
C MET A 17 6.57 11.40 1.55
N ALA A 18 5.62 12.31 1.82
CA ALA A 18 5.79 13.74 1.61
C ALA A 18 6.92 14.34 2.48
N CYS A 19 7.06 13.89 3.74
CA CYS A 19 8.17 14.27 4.60
C CYS A 19 9.53 13.89 4.01
N ASN A 20 9.65 12.69 3.43
CA ASN A 20 10.91 12.27 2.79
C ASN A 20 11.27 13.15 1.60
N LEU A 21 10.30 13.52 0.77
CA LEU A 21 10.52 14.44 -0.37
C LEU A 21 11.01 15.80 0.13
N LYS A 22 10.33 16.36 1.12
CA LYS A 22 10.75 17.63 1.73
C LYS A 22 12.16 17.56 2.33
N ASN A 23 12.46 16.49 3.09
CA ASN A 23 13.77 16.29 3.71
C ASN A 23 14.91 16.13 2.67
N ALA A 24 14.57 15.66 1.47
CA ALA A 24 15.49 15.59 0.34
C ALA A 24 15.68 16.95 -0.37
N GLY A 25 14.96 18.00 0.03
CA GLY A 25 15.08 19.34 -0.53
C GLY A 25 14.09 19.63 -1.66
N GLU A 26 13.13 18.75 -1.92
CA GLU A 26 12.05 19.01 -2.88
C GLU A 26 11.10 20.08 -2.33
N LYS A 27 10.57 20.91 -3.22
CA LYS A 27 9.61 21.95 -2.90
C LYS A 27 8.19 21.46 -3.18
N GLY A 28 7.20 22.13 -2.63
CA GLY A 28 5.81 21.89 -2.96
C GLY A 28 4.88 21.91 -1.77
N LYS A 29 3.62 21.60 -2.06
CA LYS A 29 2.53 21.66 -1.11
C LYS A 29 1.81 20.32 -1.04
N VAL A 30 1.19 20.07 0.12
CA VAL A 30 0.38 18.88 0.34
C VAL A 30 -1.11 19.26 0.51
N PHE A 31 -1.98 18.32 0.17
CA PHE A 31 -3.43 18.48 0.30
C PHE A 31 -4.06 17.24 0.95
N ALA A 32 -4.96 17.46 1.89
CA ALA A 32 -5.82 16.44 2.48
C ALA A 32 -7.22 17.02 2.75
N VAL A 33 -8.22 16.11 2.79
CA VAL A 33 -9.62 16.47 3.03
C VAL A 33 -10.00 16.43 4.52
N SER A 34 -9.28 15.66 5.34
CA SER A 34 -9.53 15.48 6.77
C SER A 34 -8.72 16.49 7.59
N ASN A 35 -9.36 17.16 8.54
CA ASN A 35 -8.66 18.07 9.47
C ASN A 35 -7.55 17.34 10.24
N GLU A 36 -7.78 16.11 10.69
CA GLU A 36 -6.76 15.29 11.37
C GLU A 36 -5.50 15.11 10.53
N MET A 37 -5.67 14.82 9.22
CA MET A 37 -4.54 14.68 8.30
C MET A 37 -3.84 16.01 8.04
N VAL A 38 -4.59 17.10 7.97
CA VAL A 38 -4.07 18.47 7.83
C VAL A 38 -3.24 18.84 9.06
N ASP A 39 -3.79 18.63 10.25
CA ASP A 39 -3.11 18.94 11.51
C ASP A 39 -1.81 18.13 11.64
N LYS A 40 -1.85 16.84 11.32
CA LYS A 40 -0.66 16.00 11.31
C LYS A 40 0.40 16.47 10.31
N ALA A 41 0.00 16.87 9.11
CA ALA A 41 0.92 17.40 8.10
C ALA A 41 1.59 18.71 8.57
N VAL A 42 0.83 19.58 9.24
CA VAL A 42 1.35 20.83 9.84
C VAL A 42 2.33 20.52 10.98
N GLU A 43 2.00 19.58 11.88
CA GLU A 43 2.91 19.12 12.94
C GLU A 43 4.25 18.61 12.37
N ASP A 44 4.20 17.90 11.23
CA ASP A 44 5.39 17.39 10.53
C ASP A 44 6.04 18.47 9.63
N ASN A 45 5.61 19.75 9.79
CA ASN A 45 6.11 20.92 9.08
C ASN A 45 5.93 20.88 7.55
N LEU A 46 4.98 20.14 7.00
CA LEU A 46 4.65 20.17 5.58
C LEU A 46 3.91 21.49 5.24
N ASP A 47 4.12 22.01 4.02
CA ASP A 47 3.37 23.17 3.51
C ASP A 47 1.99 22.69 3.03
N VAL A 48 0.95 23.01 3.80
CA VAL A 48 -0.41 22.54 3.53
C VAL A 48 -1.20 23.58 2.74
N GLU A 49 -1.69 23.21 1.58
CA GLU A 49 -2.69 23.99 0.84
C GLU A 49 -4.09 23.43 1.13
N LYS A 50 -4.98 24.28 1.65
CA LYS A 50 -6.36 23.90 1.99
C LYS A 50 -7.34 24.04 0.84
N ASP A 51 -6.97 24.80 -0.18
CA ASP A 51 -7.76 25.00 -1.38
C ASP A 51 -7.20 24.17 -2.52
N PHE A 52 -7.89 23.08 -2.88
CA PHE A 52 -7.49 22.24 -4.00
C PHE A 52 -7.33 23.03 -5.31
N GLY A 53 -8.07 24.13 -5.45
CA GLY A 53 -7.98 25.03 -6.59
C GLY A 53 -6.62 25.69 -6.74
N LYS A 54 -5.90 25.90 -5.63
CA LYS A 54 -4.59 26.58 -5.56
C LYS A 54 -3.40 25.64 -5.42
N LEU A 55 -3.66 24.34 -5.22
CA LEU A 55 -2.61 23.34 -5.01
C LEU A 55 -1.69 23.21 -6.23
N ILE A 56 -2.29 23.19 -7.41
CA ILE A 56 -1.60 23.03 -8.68
C ILE A 56 -1.53 24.40 -9.37
N ASN A 57 -0.33 24.81 -9.74
CA ASN A 57 -0.05 26.07 -10.44
C ASN A 57 0.92 25.85 -11.60
N SER A 58 1.31 26.93 -12.29
CA SER A 58 2.19 26.89 -13.45
C SER A 58 3.61 26.36 -13.16
N GLU A 59 4.03 26.36 -11.90
CA GLU A 59 5.35 25.87 -11.46
C GLU A 59 5.32 24.41 -11.04
N THR A 60 4.13 23.79 -10.92
CA THR A 60 3.99 22.40 -10.50
C THR A 60 4.55 21.47 -11.58
N SER A 61 5.66 20.80 -11.25
CA SER A 61 6.34 19.89 -12.16
C SER A 61 5.95 18.42 -11.94
N VAL A 62 5.49 18.07 -10.73
CA VAL A 62 5.08 16.72 -10.38
C VAL A 62 3.81 16.75 -9.51
N VAL A 63 2.88 15.86 -9.81
CA VAL A 63 1.74 15.56 -8.93
C VAL A 63 1.85 14.14 -8.44
N ILE A 64 1.84 13.95 -7.12
CA ILE A 64 1.84 12.63 -6.48
C ILE A 64 0.51 12.44 -5.75
N THR A 65 -0.11 11.28 -5.93
CA THR A 65 -1.34 10.91 -5.21
C THR A 65 -1.13 9.66 -4.38
N MET A 66 -1.74 9.64 -3.17
CA MET A 66 -1.78 8.46 -2.31
C MET A 66 -3.17 8.36 -1.68
N LEU A 67 -4.10 7.73 -2.41
CA LEU A 67 -5.54 7.75 -2.15
C LEU A 67 -6.05 6.36 -1.75
N PRO A 68 -7.18 6.26 -1.01
CA PRO A 68 -7.67 4.99 -0.49
C PRO A 68 -8.20 4.03 -1.55
N GLU A 69 -8.89 4.53 -2.58
CA GLU A 69 -9.64 3.74 -3.56
C GLU A 69 -9.67 4.38 -4.94
N GLY A 70 -9.91 3.58 -5.98
CA GLY A 70 -9.99 4.03 -7.38
C GLY A 70 -11.00 5.15 -7.64
N LYS A 71 -12.15 5.15 -6.94
CA LYS A 71 -13.13 6.24 -7.06
C LYS A 71 -12.57 7.60 -6.68
N HIS A 72 -11.69 7.64 -5.67
CA HIS A 72 -11.03 8.89 -5.24
C HIS A 72 -9.97 9.32 -6.25
N SER A 73 -9.22 8.37 -6.84
CA SER A 73 -8.28 8.68 -7.93
C SER A 73 -9.04 9.23 -9.14
N LYS A 74 -10.15 8.60 -9.55
CA LYS A 74 -11.01 9.14 -10.63
C LYS A 74 -11.50 10.55 -10.32
N GLU A 75 -12.00 10.78 -9.11
CA GLU A 75 -12.48 12.10 -8.70
C GLU A 75 -11.36 13.14 -8.77
N VAL A 76 -10.18 12.85 -8.24
CA VAL A 76 -9.05 13.78 -8.18
C VAL A 76 -8.51 14.09 -9.58
N TYR A 77 -8.38 13.05 -10.43
CA TYR A 77 -7.78 13.22 -11.76
C TYR A 77 -8.76 13.68 -12.83
N LEU A 78 -9.99 13.16 -12.83
CA LEU A 78 -10.90 13.22 -13.99
C LEU A 78 -12.09 14.16 -13.83
N LYS A 79 -12.38 14.65 -12.61
CA LYS A 79 -13.46 15.63 -12.42
C LYS A 79 -13.15 16.95 -13.12
N GLU A 80 -14.17 17.74 -13.39
CA GLU A 80 -14.03 19.12 -13.84
C GLU A 80 -13.14 19.91 -12.87
N ASN A 81 -12.16 20.64 -13.40
CA ASN A 81 -11.11 21.31 -12.62
C ASN A 81 -10.27 20.36 -11.75
N GLY A 82 -10.22 19.07 -12.10
CA GLY A 82 -9.32 18.08 -11.51
C GLY A 82 -7.86 18.24 -11.95
N VAL A 83 -7.02 17.28 -11.58
CA VAL A 83 -5.59 17.32 -11.86
C VAL A 83 -5.32 17.46 -13.36
N LEU A 84 -5.99 16.64 -14.21
CA LEU A 84 -5.75 16.63 -15.66
C LEU A 84 -6.14 17.94 -16.37
N ASP A 85 -6.98 18.77 -15.76
CA ASP A 85 -7.36 20.07 -16.33
C ASP A 85 -6.40 21.19 -15.91
N LYS A 86 -5.64 20.99 -14.82
CA LYS A 86 -4.78 22.01 -14.21
C LYS A 86 -3.31 21.90 -14.54
N VAL A 87 -2.82 20.68 -14.75
CA VAL A 87 -1.39 20.46 -14.96
C VAL A 87 -0.94 20.84 -16.37
N SER A 88 0.30 21.30 -16.49
CA SER A 88 0.96 21.49 -17.78
C SER A 88 1.32 20.14 -18.41
N LYS A 89 1.54 20.11 -19.74
CA LYS A 89 1.99 18.91 -20.45
C LYS A 89 3.36 18.39 -19.99
N ASN A 90 4.16 19.24 -19.36
CA ASN A 90 5.47 18.86 -18.84
C ASN A 90 5.40 18.28 -17.42
N CYS A 91 4.23 18.32 -16.77
CA CYS A 91 4.03 17.77 -15.46
C CYS A 91 4.02 16.24 -15.50
N LEU A 92 4.69 15.62 -14.53
CA LEU A 92 4.67 14.17 -14.34
C LEU A 92 3.63 13.80 -13.29
N LEU A 93 2.77 12.84 -13.59
CA LEU A 93 1.78 12.31 -12.66
C LEU A 93 2.25 10.96 -12.09
N ILE A 94 2.23 10.82 -10.76
CA ILE A 94 2.64 9.61 -10.03
C ILE A 94 1.49 9.22 -9.11
N ASP A 95 0.72 8.17 -9.46
CA ASP A 95 -0.31 7.64 -8.57
C ASP A 95 0.24 6.46 -7.74
N CYS A 96 0.53 6.73 -6.47
CA CYS A 96 1.00 5.72 -5.50
C CYS A 96 -0.15 4.93 -4.85
N SER A 97 -1.38 5.18 -5.24
CA SER A 97 -2.56 4.50 -4.69
C SER A 97 -2.63 3.04 -5.12
N THR A 98 -3.14 2.18 -4.25
CA THR A 98 -3.48 0.79 -4.62
C THR A 98 -4.94 0.74 -5.03
N ILE A 99 -5.16 0.68 -6.35
CA ILE A 99 -6.47 0.74 -6.99
C ILE A 99 -6.62 -0.36 -8.04
N ASP A 100 -7.80 -0.50 -8.61
CA ASP A 100 -8.03 -1.44 -9.71
C ASP A 100 -7.29 -1.02 -11.00
N ILE A 101 -6.91 -2.04 -11.79
CA ILE A 101 -6.11 -1.86 -13.00
C ILE A 101 -6.85 -1.03 -14.04
N ASP A 102 -8.18 -1.21 -14.17
CA ASP A 102 -9.00 -0.54 -15.17
C ASP A 102 -9.05 0.98 -14.88
N THR A 103 -9.17 1.36 -13.61
CA THR A 103 -9.08 2.76 -13.19
C THR A 103 -7.70 3.36 -13.51
N SER A 104 -6.60 2.65 -13.21
CA SER A 104 -5.24 3.12 -13.56
C SER A 104 -5.10 3.33 -15.07
N LYS A 105 -5.57 2.38 -15.87
CA LYS A 105 -5.54 2.46 -17.34
C LYS A 105 -6.42 3.59 -17.87
N GLU A 106 -7.62 3.79 -17.31
CA GLU A 106 -8.52 4.88 -17.72
C GLU A 106 -7.89 6.25 -17.49
N ILE A 107 -7.34 6.48 -16.28
CA ILE A 107 -6.71 7.76 -15.95
C ILE A 107 -5.47 7.97 -16.82
N GLY A 108 -4.61 6.94 -16.95
CA GLY A 108 -3.40 7.01 -17.77
C GLY A 108 -3.69 7.26 -19.26
N LYS A 109 -4.75 6.64 -19.81
CA LYS A 109 -5.21 6.91 -21.17
C LYS A 109 -5.60 8.39 -21.35
N LYS A 110 -6.40 8.94 -20.43
CA LYS A 110 -6.83 10.33 -20.46
C LYS A 110 -5.67 11.32 -20.29
N ALA A 111 -4.68 10.98 -19.44
CA ALA A 111 -3.45 11.74 -19.31
C ALA A 111 -2.67 11.75 -20.64
N ASN A 112 -2.50 10.59 -21.26
CA ASN A 112 -1.81 10.46 -22.55
C ASN A 112 -2.52 11.20 -23.70
N GLU A 113 -3.86 11.18 -23.76
CA GLU A 113 -4.65 11.96 -24.74
C GLU A 113 -4.39 13.48 -24.63
N LYS A 114 -4.03 13.97 -23.44
CA LYS A 114 -3.63 15.35 -23.18
C LYS A 114 -2.12 15.59 -23.35
N GLY A 115 -1.34 14.55 -23.67
CA GLY A 115 0.12 14.61 -23.79
C GLY A 115 0.84 14.72 -22.43
N ILE A 116 0.21 14.29 -21.33
CA ILE A 116 0.74 14.32 -19.99
C ILE A 116 1.28 12.93 -19.62
N LYS A 117 2.51 12.86 -19.11
CA LYS A 117 3.11 11.60 -18.65
C LYS A 117 2.54 11.18 -17.31
N MET A 118 2.23 9.89 -17.19
CA MET A 118 1.71 9.31 -15.96
C MET A 118 2.29 7.93 -15.71
N ILE A 119 2.47 7.61 -14.42
CA ILE A 119 2.76 6.26 -13.93
C ILE A 119 1.80 5.91 -12.79
N ASP A 120 1.44 4.63 -12.67
CA ASP A 120 0.95 4.04 -11.44
C ASP A 120 2.13 3.43 -10.67
N ALA A 121 2.24 3.75 -9.40
CA ALA A 121 3.41 3.44 -8.59
C ALA A 121 3.04 2.98 -7.16
N PRO A 122 2.13 1.99 -7.01
CA PRO A 122 1.75 1.50 -5.70
C PRO A 122 2.95 0.99 -4.89
N VAL A 123 2.84 1.14 -3.57
CA VAL A 123 3.94 0.93 -2.63
C VAL A 123 3.70 -0.26 -1.71
N SER A 124 4.79 -0.86 -1.23
CA SER A 124 4.79 -1.93 -0.23
C SER A 124 5.91 -1.70 0.79
N GLY A 125 5.63 -2.00 2.07
CA GLY A 125 6.57 -1.79 3.19
C GLY A 125 5.90 -1.19 4.42
N GLY A 126 4.60 -0.85 4.33
CA GLY A 126 3.81 -0.28 5.41
C GLY A 126 4.31 1.09 5.87
N VAL A 127 3.74 1.59 6.96
CA VAL A 127 4.07 2.93 7.51
C VAL A 127 5.56 3.04 7.87
N MET A 128 6.14 1.97 8.44
CA MET A 128 7.57 1.97 8.78
C MET A 128 8.48 2.09 7.54
N GLY A 129 8.12 1.42 6.44
CA GLY A 129 8.83 1.56 5.17
C GLY A 129 8.71 2.96 4.58
N ALA A 130 7.53 3.57 4.69
CA ALA A 130 7.30 4.95 4.28
C ALA A 130 8.14 5.94 5.11
N GLN A 131 8.15 5.79 6.44
CA GLN A 131 8.95 6.65 7.35
C GLN A 131 10.46 6.57 7.08
N LYS A 132 10.96 5.38 6.73
CA LYS A 132 12.40 5.12 6.51
C LYS A 132 12.85 5.31 5.05
N ALA A 133 11.96 5.72 4.15
CA ALA A 133 12.21 5.78 2.71
C ALA A 133 12.70 4.43 2.13
N THR A 134 12.18 3.32 2.62
CA THR A 134 12.58 1.96 2.23
C THR A 134 11.47 1.18 1.53
N LEU A 135 10.48 1.88 0.99
CA LEU A 135 9.38 1.24 0.26
C LEU A 135 9.86 0.45 -0.95
N ASN A 136 9.16 -0.64 -1.23
CA ASN A 136 9.18 -1.28 -2.54
C ASN A 136 8.11 -0.60 -3.39
N ILE A 137 8.48 -0.09 -4.56
CA ILE A 137 7.58 0.64 -5.47
C ILE A 137 7.47 -0.15 -6.76
N MET A 138 6.25 -0.48 -7.15
CA MET A 138 5.93 -1.24 -8.36
C MET A 138 5.36 -0.29 -9.39
N VAL A 139 6.08 -0.05 -10.48
CA VAL A 139 5.76 1.03 -11.42
C VAL A 139 5.20 0.49 -12.72
N GLY A 140 4.04 1.00 -13.13
CA GLY A 140 3.49 0.85 -14.45
C GLY A 140 3.49 2.17 -15.20
N GLY A 141 3.89 2.15 -16.48
CA GLY A 141 3.96 3.32 -17.36
C GLY A 141 5.04 3.18 -18.43
N SER A 142 5.10 4.12 -19.34
CA SER A 142 6.13 4.09 -20.38
C SER A 142 7.55 4.19 -19.79
N ASN A 143 8.54 3.66 -20.51
CA ASN A 143 9.95 3.76 -20.10
C ASN A 143 10.39 5.21 -19.86
N ASP A 144 9.89 6.15 -20.67
CA ASP A 144 10.22 7.56 -20.54
C ASP A 144 9.63 8.16 -19.26
N ALA A 145 8.35 7.89 -18.96
CA ALA A 145 7.71 8.33 -17.72
C ALA A 145 8.37 7.69 -16.49
N PHE A 146 8.71 6.41 -16.56
CA PHE A 146 9.44 5.70 -15.50
C PHE A 146 10.81 6.35 -15.22
N ASN A 147 11.60 6.59 -16.26
CA ASN A 147 12.93 7.19 -16.11
C ASN A 147 12.84 8.61 -15.52
N GLN A 148 11.83 9.39 -15.90
CA GLN A 148 11.59 10.72 -15.33
C GLN A 148 11.17 10.65 -13.85
N ALA A 149 10.37 9.65 -13.47
CA ALA A 149 9.91 9.45 -12.08
C ALA A 149 11.01 8.90 -11.15
N LEU A 150 11.95 8.13 -11.69
CA LEU A 150 12.92 7.35 -10.92
C LEU A 150 13.70 8.16 -9.86
N PRO A 151 14.19 9.39 -10.11
CA PRO A 151 14.85 10.19 -9.09
C PRO A 151 13.94 10.49 -7.89
N ILE A 152 12.67 10.83 -8.14
CA ILE A 152 11.67 11.15 -7.11
C ILE A 152 11.30 9.89 -6.32
N LEU A 153 11.06 8.78 -7.01
CA LEU A 153 10.72 7.50 -6.37
C LEU A 153 11.82 7.02 -5.43
N LYS A 154 13.10 7.24 -5.78
CA LYS A 154 14.27 6.92 -4.93
C LYS A 154 14.31 7.69 -3.61
N LEU A 155 13.62 8.82 -3.50
CA LEU A 155 13.51 9.58 -2.26
C LEU A 155 12.50 8.95 -1.28
N MET A 156 11.62 8.07 -1.76
CA MET A 156 10.58 7.43 -0.97
C MET A 156 10.77 5.91 -0.82
N GLY A 157 11.55 5.29 -1.71
CA GLY A 157 11.69 3.84 -1.76
C GLY A 157 13.11 3.37 -2.04
N LYS A 158 13.40 2.16 -1.58
CA LYS A 158 14.69 1.49 -1.78
C LYS A 158 14.73 0.67 -3.06
N ASN A 159 13.67 -0.08 -3.32
CA ASN A 159 13.56 -0.96 -4.47
C ASN A 159 12.43 -0.47 -5.39
N ILE A 160 12.77 -0.17 -6.63
CA ILE A 160 11.84 0.38 -7.61
C ILE A 160 11.84 -0.54 -8.82
N TYR A 161 10.67 -1.11 -9.14
CA TYR A 161 10.50 -2.12 -10.17
C TYR A 161 9.60 -1.58 -11.28
N HIS A 162 10.11 -1.52 -12.51
CA HIS A 162 9.29 -1.24 -13.69
C HIS A 162 8.58 -2.52 -14.12
N ALA A 163 7.28 -2.61 -13.89
CA ALA A 163 6.48 -3.80 -14.12
C ALA A 163 5.88 -3.88 -15.54
N GLY A 164 5.96 -2.80 -16.31
CA GLY A 164 5.40 -2.71 -17.66
C GLY A 164 4.60 -1.42 -17.89
N GLU A 165 3.64 -1.46 -18.81
CA GLU A 165 2.79 -0.32 -19.15
C GLU A 165 1.86 0.10 -18.00
N ILE A 166 1.18 1.24 -18.15
CA ILE A 166 0.24 1.78 -17.16
C ILE A 166 -0.77 0.71 -16.68
N GLY A 167 -0.96 0.62 -15.37
CA GLY A 167 -1.76 -0.40 -14.70
C GLY A 167 -0.96 -1.64 -14.28
N SER A 168 0.28 -1.85 -14.81
CA SER A 168 1.12 -3.00 -14.43
C SER A 168 1.67 -2.88 -13.02
N GLY A 169 1.89 -1.69 -12.51
CA GLY A 169 2.27 -1.46 -11.11
C GLY A 169 1.19 -1.94 -10.15
N ASN A 170 -0.06 -1.51 -10.37
CA ASN A 170 -1.21 -1.99 -9.60
C ASN A 170 -1.46 -3.49 -9.80
N GLY A 171 -1.27 -4.02 -11.00
CA GLY A 171 -1.33 -5.46 -11.25
C GLY A 171 -0.32 -6.25 -10.42
N ALA A 172 0.94 -5.82 -10.40
CA ALA A 172 1.99 -6.43 -9.60
C ALA A 172 1.68 -6.32 -8.08
N LYS A 173 1.18 -5.17 -7.64
CA LYS A 173 0.75 -4.96 -6.24
C LYS A 173 -0.39 -5.87 -5.84
N ILE A 174 -1.40 -6.04 -6.68
CA ILE A 174 -2.55 -6.93 -6.46
C ILE A 174 -2.07 -8.38 -6.31
N CYS A 175 -1.21 -8.87 -7.19
CA CYS A 175 -0.63 -10.21 -7.10
C CYS A 175 0.18 -10.39 -5.81
N ASN A 176 1.01 -9.41 -5.45
CA ASN A 176 1.79 -9.43 -4.21
C ASN A 176 0.88 -9.51 -2.97
N ASN A 177 -0.17 -8.70 -2.90
CA ASN A 177 -1.01 -8.63 -1.71
C ASN A 177 -1.97 -9.82 -1.61
N MET A 178 -2.40 -10.42 -2.73
CA MET A 178 -3.07 -11.71 -2.71
C MET A 178 -2.18 -12.79 -2.09
N SER A 179 -0.93 -12.90 -2.52
CA SER A 179 0.04 -13.83 -1.94
C SER A 179 0.29 -13.54 -0.45
N LEU A 180 0.38 -12.26 -0.06
CA LEU A 180 0.55 -11.86 1.33
C LEU A 180 -0.63 -12.31 2.22
N GLY A 181 -1.87 -12.11 1.77
CA GLY A 181 -3.06 -12.55 2.51
C GLY A 181 -3.11 -14.07 2.68
N ILE A 182 -2.83 -14.82 1.62
CA ILE A 182 -2.78 -16.28 1.64
C ILE A 182 -1.69 -16.78 2.61
N THR A 183 -0.48 -16.24 2.50
CA THR A 183 0.65 -16.69 3.33
C THR A 183 0.52 -16.28 4.79
N MET A 184 -0.18 -15.20 5.12
CA MET A 184 -0.50 -14.84 6.49
C MET A 184 -1.47 -15.84 7.13
N ILE A 185 -2.49 -16.29 6.40
CA ILE A 185 -3.40 -17.35 6.84
C ILE A 185 -2.61 -18.66 7.03
N ALA A 186 -1.82 -19.06 6.05
CA ALA A 186 -1.01 -20.28 6.10
C ALA A 186 -0.04 -20.28 7.29
N ALA A 187 0.63 -19.16 7.55
CA ALA A 187 1.49 -18.99 8.73
C ALA A 187 0.71 -19.13 10.03
N SER A 188 -0.49 -18.55 10.09
CA SER A 188 -1.36 -18.63 11.25
C SER A 188 -1.82 -20.07 11.51
N GLU A 189 -2.30 -20.77 10.49
CA GLU A 189 -2.75 -22.16 10.59
C GLU A 189 -1.60 -23.08 11.03
N SER A 190 -0.42 -22.95 10.42
CA SER A 190 0.73 -23.81 10.73
C SER A 190 1.20 -23.65 12.19
N LEU A 191 1.32 -22.39 12.66
CA LEU A 191 1.73 -22.12 14.03
C LEU A 191 0.66 -22.54 15.04
N MET A 192 -0.63 -22.40 14.72
CA MET A 192 -1.72 -22.86 15.57
C MET A 192 -1.85 -24.38 15.60
N LEU A 193 -1.59 -25.06 14.49
CA LEU A 193 -1.50 -26.53 14.46
C LEU A 193 -0.37 -27.03 15.37
N ALA A 194 0.82 -26.40 15.28
CA ALA A 194 1.94 -26.74 16.16
C ALA A 194 1.56 -26.61 17.65
N ARG A 195 0.84 -25.54 18.00
CA ARG A 195 0.33 -25.30 19.34
C ARG A 195 -0.62 -26.42 19.81
N ARG A 196 -1.55 -26.84 18.94
CA ARG A 196 -2.48 -27.96 19.23
C ARG A 196 -1.76 -29.30 19.39
N LEU A 197 -0.63 -29.47 18.73
CA LEU A 197 0.22 -30.65 18.85
C LEU A 197 1.18 -30.58 20.05
N ASN A 198 1.10 -29.54 20.88
CA ASN A 198 2.02 -29.29 22.00
C ASN A 198 3.49 -29.24 21.59
N ILE A 199 3.77 -28.69 20.40
CA ILE A 199 5.11 -28.45 19.92
C ILE A 199 5.50 -27.01 20.23
N ASP A 200 6.73 -26.79 20.68
CA ASP A 200 7.28 -25.45 20.96
C ASP A 200 7.19 -24.56 19.70
N ILE A 201 6.38 -23.49 19.83
CA ILE A 201 6.09 -22.55 18.75
C ILE A 201 7.35 -21.84 18.27
N LYS A 202 8.28 -21.51 19.17
CA LYS A 202 9.53 -20.81 18.79
C LYS A 202 10.40 -21.71 17.93
N LYS A 203 10.47 -23.02 18.28
CA LYS A 203 11.21 -24.01 17.47
C LYS A 203 10.56 -24.23 16.11
N VAL A 204 9.23 -24.35 16.07
CA VAL A 204 8.52 -24.50 14.78
C VAL A 204 8.69 -23.25 13.90
N HIS A 205 8.59 -22.05 14.49
CA HIS A 205 8.84 -20.82 13.77
C HIS A 205 10.27 -20.75 13.21
N GLU A 206 11.27 -21.13 13.99
CA GLU A 206 12.66 -21.18 13.54
C GLU A 206 12.86 -22.20 12.40
N ILE A 207 12.26 -23.39 12.52
CA ILE A 207 12.27 -24.40 11.45
C ILE A 207 11.63 -23.83 10.19
N MET A 208 10.42 -23.27 10.28
CA MET A 208 9.72 -22.72 9.11
C MET A 208 10.52 -21.60 8.45
N LYS A 209 11.16 -20.74 9.25
CA LYS A 209 12.01 -19.65 8.75
C LYS A 209 13.18 -20.13 7.89
N ASN A 210 13.73 -21.32 8.17
CA ASN A 210 14.90 -21.88 7.52
C ASN A 210 14.59 -23.03 6.56
N ALA A 211 13.33 -23.42 6.43
CA ALA A 211 12.87 -24.52 5.60
C ALA A 211 11.92 -24.04 4.48
N SER A 212 11.40 -24.98 3.70
CA SER A 212 10.52 -24.72 2.54
C SER A 212 9.18 -24.03 2.87
N GLY A 213 8.76 -24.05 4.14
CA GLY A 213 7.56 -23.37 4.61
C GLY A 213 7.74 -21.85 4.86
N ASN A 214 8.90 -21.31 4.52
CA ASN A 214 9.17 -19.87 4.74
C ASN A 214 8.28 -18.96 3.88
N SER A 215 7.97 -17.79 4.47
CA SER A 215 7.25 -16.71 3.80
C SER A 215 7.57 -15.39 4.51
N TRP A 216 7.19 -14.24 3.92
CA TRP A 216 7.38 -12.94 4.58
C TRP A 216 6.65 -12.87 5.95
N PRO A 217 5.41 -13.37 6.13
CA PRO A 217 4.79 -13.50 7.45
C PRO A 217 5.61 -14.30 8.47
N ILE A 218 6.30 -15.33 8.04
CA ILE A 218 7.17 -16.12 8.93
C ILE A 218 8.48 -15.39 9.25
N SER A 219 9.15 -14.85 8.24
CA SER A 219 10.50 -14.29 8.40
C SER A 219 10.54 -12.90 9.02
N VAL A 220 9.50 -12.08 8.81
CA VAL A 220 9.54 -10.63 9.11
C VAL A 220 8.37 -10.18 9.96
N TYR A 221 7.20 -10.82 9.83
CA TYR A 221 5.95 -10.29 10.37
C TYR A 221 5.03 -11.39 10.94
N PRO A 222 5.55 -12.20 11.88
CA PRO A 222 4.81 -13.35 12.37
C PRO A 222 3.50 -12.96 13.06
N PRO A 223 2.42 -13.76 12.82
CA PRO A 223 1.10 -13.48 13.36
C PRO A 223 0.96 -13.70 14.86
N LEU A 224 1.90 -14.41 15.48
CA LEU A 224 1.89 -14.68 16.91
C LEU A 224 2.88 -13.79 17.66
N PRO A 225 2.53 -13.31 18.88
CA PRO A 225 3.46 -12.53 19.69
C PRO A 225 4.64 -13.39 20.19
N GLY A 226 5.74 -12.76 20.58
CA GLY A 226 6.91 -13.41 21.16
C GLY A 226 7.87 -14.06 20.17
N LEU A 227 7.61 -13.99 18.86
CA LEU A 227 8.46 -14.60 17.82
C LEU A 227 9.49 -13.63 17.23
N ILE A 228 9.08 -12.43 16.87
CA ILE A 228 9.96 -11.35 16.39
C ILE A 228 9.53 -10.05 17.06
N GLU A 229 10.46 -9.37 17.70
CA GLU A 229 10.22 -8.08 18.35
C GLU A 229 9.78 -7.00 17.37
N GLY A 230 9.00 -6.01 17.85
CA GLY A 230 8.57 -4.86 17.07
C GLY A 230 7.43 -5.15 16.08
N THR A 231 6.96 -6.40 15.96
CA THR A 231 5.82 -6.74 15.10
C THR A 231 4.49 -6.33 15.76
N PRO A 232 3.44 -6.05 14.98
CA PRO A 232 2.12 -5.72 15.52
C PRO A 232 1.52 -6.78 16.44
N SER A 233 1.83 -8.07 16.24
CA SER A 233 1.43 -9.14 17.14
C SER A 233 1.92 -8.90 18.58
N ASN A 234 3.09 -8.29 18.78
CA ASN A 234 3.60 -7.91 20.10
C ASN A 234 2.98 -6.61 20.66
N ASN A 235 2.29 -5.84 19.83
CA ASN A 235 1.69 -4.55 20.20
C ASN A 235 0.15 -4.59 20.07
N LYS A 236 -0.48 -5.61 20.64
CA LYS A 236 -1.94 -5.79 20.64
C LYS A 236 -2.58 -5.65 19.25
N TYR A 237 -1.84 -5.99 18.21
CA TYR A 237 -2.24 -5.84 16.80
C TYR A 237 -2.62 -4.40 16.40
N LYS A 238 -1.93 -3.40 16.97
CA LYS A 238 -1.99 -2.03 16.44
C LYS A 238 -1.49 -2.05 15.00
N PRO A 239 -2.27 -1.53 14.04
CA PRO A 239 -2.04 -1.84 12.64
C PRO A 239 -0.78 -1.15 12.07
N GLY A 240 0.11 -1.94 11.49
CA GLY A 240 1.05 -1.51 10.47
C GLY A 240 0.41 -1.56 9.08
N PHE A 241 -0.48 -2.54 8.86
CA PHE A 241 -1.38 -2.69 7.72
C PHE A 241 -2.70 -3.30 8.21
N SER A 242 -3.80 -2.56 8.07
CA SER A 242 -5.07 -3.00 8.67
C SER A 242 -5.72 -4.15 7.92
N ALA A 243 -6.52 -4.95 8.63
CA ALA A 243 -7.32 -6.01 8.06
C ALA A 243 -8.32 -5.49 7.01
N GLY A 244 -8.88 -4.30 7.22
CA GLY A 244 -9.73 -3.63 6.23
C GLY A 244 -9.00 -3.34 4.92
N MET A 245 -7.74 -2.91 4.98
CA MET A 245 -6.92 -2.68 3.80
C MET A 245 -6.53 -4.01 3.11
N MET A 246 -6.21 -5.06 3.87
CA MET A 246 -5.97 -6.39 3.31
C MET A 246 -7.23 -6.92 2.63
N ASN A 247 -8.39 -6.78 3.25
CA ASN A 247 -9.67 -7.19 2.67
C ASN A 247 -9.97 -6.44 1.35
N LYS A 248 -9.71 -5.13 1.32
CA LYS A 248 -9.83 -4.32 0.09
C LYS A 248 -8.91 -4.88 -1.01
N ASP A 249 -7.66 -5.15 -0.69
CA ASP A 249 -6.68 -5.62 -1.68
C ASP A 249 -7.01 -7.04 -2.18
N LEU A 250 -7.56 -7.92 -1.33
CA LEU A 250 -8.07 -9.23 -1.74
C LEU A 250 -9.33 -9.14 -2.61
N LYS A 251 -10.20 -8.13 -2.39
CA LYS A 251 -11.33 -7.84 -3.30
C LYS A 251 -10.81 -7.44 -4.68
N LEU A 252 -9.85 -6.53 -4.74
CA LEU A 252 -9.21 -6.13 -6.01
C LEU A 252 -8.59 -7.34 -6.72
N ALA A 253 -7.93 -8.24 -5.98
CA ALA A 253 -7.33 -9.45 -6.55
C ALA A 253 -8.39 -10.41 -7.12
N ASN A 254 -9.50 -10.60 -6.41
CA ASN A 254 -10.59 -11.47 -6.87
C ASN A 254 -11.30 -10.90 -8.10
N GLU A 255 -11.52 -9.59 -8.16
CA GLU A 255 -12.06 -8.90 -9.33
C GLU A 255 -11.11 -8.99 -10.53
N CYS A 256 -9.82 -8.74 -10.30
CA CYS A 256 -8.80 -8.87 -11.32
C CYS A 256 -8.71 -10.30 -11.88
N ALA A 257 -8.75 -11.31 -11.01
CA ALA A 257 -8.74 -12.72 -11.42
C ALA A 257 -9.97 -13.07 -12.28
N LYS A 258 -11.15 -12.58 -11.91
CA LYS A 258 -12.38 -12.71 -12.70
C LYS A 258 -12.23 -12.12 -14.10
N ASN A 259 -11.77 -10.87 -14.19
CA ASN A 259 -11.61 -10.16 -15.46
C ASN A 259 -10.56 -10.81 -16.37
N ALA A 260 -9.53 -11.42 -15.77
CA ALA A 260 -8.47 -12.14 -16.47
C ALA A 260 -8.78 -13.62 -16.74
N ASN A 261 -9.97 -14.13 -16.34
CA ASN A 261 -10.31 -15.56 -16.37
C ASN A 261 -9.27 -16.45 -15.68
N ALA A 262 -8.65 -15.97 -14.59
CA ALA A 262 -7.64 -16.68 -13.82
C ALA A 262 -8.27 -17.43 -12.64
N SER A 263 -7.88 -18.69 -12.43
CA SER A 263 -8.31 -19.48 -11.27
C SER A 263 -7.42 -19.16 -10.07
N THR A 264 -8.01 -18.57 -9.02
CA THR A 264 -7.31 -18.21 -7.78
C THR A 264 -8.07 -18.71 -6.53
N PRO A 265 -8.25 -20.04 -6.36
CA PRO A 265 -9.08 -20.59 -5.29
C PRO A 265 -8.61 -20.18 -3.89
N LEU A 266 -7.30 -20.17 -3.62
CA LEU A 266 -6.76 -19.73 -2.34
C LEU A 266 -6.96 -18.24 -2.11
N GLY A 267 -6.82 -17.41 -3.15
CA GLY A 267 -7.11 -15.97 -3.07
C GLY A 267 -8.57 -15.70 -2.73
N LYS A 268 -9.51 -16.46 -3.32
CA LYS A 268 -10.92 -16.39 -3.00
C LYS A 268 -11.19 -16.79 -1.54
N MET A 269 -10.63 -17.89 -1.08
CA MET A 269 -10.75 -18.34 0.31
C MET A 269 -10.17 -17.31 1.30
N ALA A 270 -9.02 -16.75 1.00
CA ALA A 270 -8.42 -15.68 1.81
C ALA A 270 -9.35 -14.46 1.90
N LEU A 271 -9.97 -14.06 0.77
CA LEU A 271 -10.96 -12.98 0.77
C LEU A 271 -12.15 -13.29 1.69
N GLU A 272 -12.70 -14.49 1.63
CA GLU A 272 -13.84 -14.91 2.46
C GLU A 272 -13.48 -14.83 3.95
N ILE A 273 -12.31 -15.33 4.35
CA ILE A 273 -11.80 -15.30 5.73
C ILE A 273 -11.59 -13.86 6.22
N TYR A 274 -10.92 -13.01 5.44
CA TYR A 274 -10.70 -11.61 5.81
C TYR A 274 -11.99 -10.78 5.80
N SER A 275 -12.93 -11.05 4.89
CA SER A 275 -14.24 -10.38 4.86
C SER A 275 -14.99 -10.66 6.16
N LYS A 276 -15.09 -11.93 6.56
CA LYS A 276 -15.73 -12.33 7.81
C LYS A 276 -15.03 -11.69 9.02
N PHE A 277 -13.70 -11.68 9.05
CA PHE A 277 -12.92 -11.04 10.12
C PHE A 277 -13.23 -9.54 10.25
N CYS A 278 -13.39 -8.85 9.13
CA CYS A 278 -13.74 -7.43 9.12
C CYS A 278 -15.20 -7.20 9.56
N GLU A 279 -16.14 -8.03 9.12
CA GLU A 279 -17.56 -7.98 9.51
C GLU A 279 -17.73 -8.18 11.01
N ASP A 280 -16.88 -9.00 11.65
CA ASP A 280 -16.84 -9.23 13.08
C ASP A 280 -16.18 -8.06 13.87
N GLY A 281 -16.03 -6.89 13.26
CA GLY A 281 -15.56 -5.65 13.90
C GLY A 281 -14.03 -5.50 13.99
N ASN A 282 -13.26 -6.31 13.27
CA ASN A 282 -11.79 -6.31 13.37
C ASN A 282 -11.10 -5.52 12.24
N SER A 283 -11.83 -4.77 11.43
CA SER A 283 -11.31 -4.05 10.27
C SER A 283 -10.15 -3.10 10.59
N SER A 284 -10.15 -2.50 11.78
CA SER A 284 -9.10 -1.56 12.24
C SER A 284 -7.88 -2.24 12.86
N LYS A 285 -7.91 -3.55 13.14
CA LYS A 285 -6.77 -4.30 13.66
C LYS A 285 -5.76 -4.57 12.55
N ASP A 286 -4.52 -4.86 12.94
CA ASP A 286 -3.52 -5.37 12.00
C ASP A 286 -4.00 -6.66 11.30
N PHE A 287 -3.67 -6.82 10.03
CA PHE A 287 -4.12 -7.98 9.25
C PHE A 287 -3.59 -9.31 9.79
N SER A 288 -2.46 -9.30 10.54
CA SER A 288 -1.92 -10.48 11.21
C SER A 288 -2.81 -10.96 12.38
N ALA A 289 -3.74 -10.12 12.88
CA ALA A 289 -4.71 -10.52 13.92
C ALA A 289 -5.72 -11.57 13.44
N ILE A 290 -5.74 -11.90 12.15
CA ILE A 290 -6.50 -13.04 11.59
C ILE A 290 -6.17 -14.35 12.31
N SER A 291 -4.95 -14.49 12.82
CA SER A 291 -4.50 -15.62 13.61
C SER A 291 -5.38 -15.90 14.83
N LYS A 292 -6.03 -14.89 15.41
CA LYS A 292 -6.95 -15.06 16.54
C LYS A 292 -8.19 -15.86 16.18
N VAL A 293 -8.74 -15.63 14.98
CA VAL A 293 -9.90 -16.38 14.49
C VAL A 293 -9.49 -17.81 14.12
N ILE A 294 -8.35 -17.96 13.45
CA ILE A 294 -7.81 -19.24 13.04
C ILE A 294 -7.44 -20.09 14.28
N GLY A 295 -6.89 -19.47 15.32
CA GLY A 295 -6.50 -20.15 16.55
C GLY A 295 -7.70 -20.60 17.41
N GLY A 296 -8.80 -19.87 17.36
CA GLY A 296 -9.94 -20.11 18.23
C GLY A 296 -9.51 -20.14 19.71
N ASP A 297 -9.96 -21.14 20.46
CA ASP A 297 -9.61 -21.35 21.86
C ASP A 297 -8.11 -21.65 22.10
N ALA A 298 -7.40 -22.19 21.13
CA ALA A 298 -5.95 -22.38 21.20
C ALA A 298 -5.15 -21.08 21.23
N TRP A 299 -5.80 -19.94 20.93
CA TRP A 299 -5.15 -18.63 21.01
C TRP A 299 -4.70 -18.26 22.41
N ASP A 300 -5.47 -18.63 23.42
CA ASP A 300 -5.26 -18.22 24.82
C ASP A 300 -4.20 -19.05 25.57
N TYR A 301 -3.63 -20.10 24.94
CA TYR A 301 -2.51 -20.82 25.53
C TYR A 301 -1.24 -19.96 25.54
N PRO A 302 -0.49 -19.94 26.67
CA PRO A 302 0.77 -19.18 26.75
C PRO A 302 1.79 -19.69 25.70
N ILE A 303 2.60 -18.78 25.20
CA ILE A 303 3.80 -19.11 24.42
C ILE A 303 4.93 -19.25 25.44
N GLU A 304 5.26 -20.47 25.81
CA GLU A 304 6.38 -20.78 26.69
C GLU A 304 7.75 -20.45 26.06
#